data_2d852b2ad5d203d444cb9e07f1725464
#
_entry.id   2d852b2ad5d203d444cb9e07f1725464
#
_cell.length_a   1.000
_cell.length_b   1.000
_cell.length_c   1.000
_cell.angle_alpha   90.00
_cell.angle_beta   90.00
_cell.angle_gamma   90.00
#
_symmetry.space_group_name_H-M   'P 1'
#
loop_
_entity.id
_entity.type
_entity.pdbx_description
1 polymer ?
#
loop_
_entity_poly.entity_id
_entity_poly.type
_entity_poly.pdbx_seq_one_letter_code
_entity_poly.pdbx_strand_id
1 'polypeptide(L)'
;MDSFTIQKSTKILKNLDAKIEDYTIINQRNDSLKVDTSLTIEKFYKLNYLRSDNFELIEFSNTGHTYNSLSFVESKGLFPQIGSNAKHYNYLKTNDINYYHVATPFTELMYRSAFVQGQLLDALFSVNTSPRFNFTIARKGLRSLGNYQHFLSSSSNFRFSTNYNSRNSKYFLKTHYVNQNLFSEENGGIREDDISNFESGNTEFIDRSVFDPQFENADNTLHGKRFYLNQNYLIKNSLDSLNTRKWSVGNIITLENKYYQFKQSTSNEYFGESTGFNQINDKVSFDTFLVNFNTSFSSSKLGMTTFFMNYRDVNYNYESIIDENFSFGLNYLFKKENYILDFQFESMLTGDVEGSLIKAGLLLNINSDSNIKFEKNTQRFKCTNSH
;
A
#
# COMPACT_ATOMS: atom_id res chain seq x y z
N MET A 1 -49.18 -9.75 32.73
CA MET A 1 -48.74 -10.46 31.49
C MET A 1 -48.55 -9.41 30.42
N ASP A 2 -47.36 -8.88 30.35
CA ASP A 2 -47.02 -7.83 29.37
C ASP A 2 -46.64 -8.46 28.07
N SER A 3 -47.38 -8.10 27.04
CA SER A 3 -47.15 -8.55 25.67
C SER A 3 -45.92 -7.84 25.09
N PHE A 4 -44.81 -8.56 24.91
CA PHE A 4 -43.65 -8.10 24.14
C PHE A 4 -44.08 -7.94 22.69
N THR A 5 -44.20 -6.69 22.25
CA THR A 5 -44.37 -6.35 20.85
C THR A 5 -43.02 -6.45 20.16
N ILE A 6 -42.80 -7.51 19.40
CA ILE A 6 -41.62 -7.65 18.53
C ILE A 6 -41.74 -6.59 17.43
N GLN A 7 -40.92 -5.53 17.52
CA GLN A 7 -40.77 -4.61 16.42
C GLN A 7 -40.27 -5.39 15.19
N LYS A 8 -41.05 -5.40 14.13
CA LYS A 8 -40.66 -5.92 12.82
C LYS A 8 -39.37 -5.25 12.37
N SER A 9 -38.35 -6.06 12.16
CA SER A 9 -37.12 -5.62 11.51
C SER A 9 -37.48 -4.89 10.23
N THR A 10 -36.99 -3.67 10.09
CA THR A 10 -37.05 -2.91 8.84
C THR A 10 -36.41 -3.76 7.74
N LYS A 11 -37.20 -4.29 6.83
CA LYS A 11 -36.71 -4.94 5.60
C LYS A 11 -35.84 -3.92 4.91
N ILE A 12 -34.54 -4.25 4.77
CA ILE A 12 -33.65 -3.54 3.84
C ILE A 12 -34.26 -3.77 2.46
N LEU A 13 -34.90 -2.73 1.92
CA LEU A 13 -35.42 -2.75 0.56
C LEU A 13 -34.22 -2.94 -0.37
N LYS A 14 -34.17 -4.09 -1.07
CA LYS A 14 -33.21 -4.29 -2.14
C LYS A 14 -33.45 -3.20 -3.18
N ASN A 15 -32.42 -2.43 -3.50
CA ASN A 15 -32.46 -1.54 -4.65
C ASN A 15 -32.38 -2.39 -5.91
N LEU A 16 -33.54 -2.81 -6.44
CA LEU A 16 -33.64 -3.70 -7.58
C LEU A 16 -33.21 -3.04 -8.89
N ASP A 17 -33.12 -1.71 -8.92
CA ASP A 17 -32.76 -0.91 -10.08
C ASP A 17 -31.28 -0.49 -10.07
N ALA A 18 -30.48 -1.03 -9.14
CA ALA A 18 -29.06 -0.71 -9.04
C ALA A 18 -28.31 -1.14 -10.31
N LYS A 19 -27.59 -0.20 -10.91
CA LYS A 19 -26.72 -0.40 -12.07
C LYS A 19 -25.25 -0.45 -11.66
N ILE A 20 -24.40 -1.00 -12.50
CA ILE A 20 -22.97 -1.09 -12.21
C ILE A 20 -22.32 0.29 -12.00
N GLU A 21 -22.86 1.31 -12.65
CA GLU A 21 -22.41 2.70 -12.53
C GLU A 21 -22.63 3.29 -11.13
N ASP A 22 -23.51 2.68 -10.32
CA ASP A 22 -23.81 3.09 -8.93
C ASP A 22 -22.75 2.58 -7.94
N TYR A 23 -21.81 1.74 -8.41
CA TYR A 23 -20.73 1.20 -7.60
C TYR A 23 -19.43 1.93 -7.91
N THR A 24 -18.90 2.63 -6.93
CA THR A 24 -17.69 3.44 -7.07
C THR A 24 -16.61 3.03 -6.08
N ILE A 25 -15.37 3.03 -6.58
CA ILE A 25 -14.15 2.88 -5.80
C ILE A 25 -13.53 4.25 -5.67
N ILE A 26 -13.20 4.67 -4.47
CA ILE A 26 -12.62 5.99 -4.17
C ILE A 26 -11.21 5.76 -3.65
N ASN A 27 -10.20 6.30 -4.32
CA ASN A 27 -8.82 6.22 -3.87
C ASN A 27 -8.48 7.29 -2.82
N GLN A 28 -7.24 7.33 -2.36
CA GLN A 28 -6.77 8.33 -1.39
C GLN A 28 -6.84 9.77 -1.93
N ARG A 29 -6.67 9.95 -3.24
CA ARG A 29 -6.72 11.26 -3.91
C ARG A 29 -8.14 11.76 -4.20
N ASN A 30 -9.17 11.01 -3.76
CA ASN A 30 -10.58 11.26 -4.07
C ASN A 30 -10.95 11.10 -5.55
N ASP A 31 -10.12 10.43 -6.34
CA ASP A 31 -10.53 10.02 -7.68
C ASP A 31 -11.53 8.87 -7.54
N SER A 32 -12.62 8.92 -8.30
CA SER A 32 -13.65 7.88 -8.31
C SER A 32 -13.52 7.04 -9.57
N LEU A 33 -13.38 5.74 -9.37
CA LEU A 33 -13.35 4.75 -10.43
C LEU A 33 -14.64 3.91 -10.36
N LYS A 34 -15.15 3.48 -11.50
CA LYS A 34 -16.25 2.52 -11.55
C LYS A 34 -15.73 1.12 -11.27
N VAL A 35 -16.56 0.30 -10.63
CA VAL A 35 -16.25 -1.13 -10.47
C VAL A 35 -16.27 -1.77 -11.84
N ASP A 36 -15.19 -2.45 -12.17
CA ASP A 36 -15.02 -3.14 -13.43
C ASP A 36 -15.22 -4.64 -13.23
N THR A 37 -16.30 -5.16 -13.77
CA THR A 37 -16.68 -6.58 -13.70
C THR A 37 -16.34 -7.36 -14.99
N SER A 38 -15.75 -6.71 -15.99
CA SER A 38 -15.38 -7.40 -17.22
C SER A 38 -14.19 -8.33 -17.01
N LEU A 39 -14.29 -9.55 -17.53
CA LEU A 39 -13.26 -10.58 -17.51
C LEU A 39 -12.73 -10.75 -18.95
N THR A 40 -11.66 -10.04 -19.27
CA THR A 40 -10.98 -10.16 -20.56
C THR A 40 -9.56 -10.66 -20.35
N ILE A 41 -8.99 -11.31 -21.36
CA ILE A 41 -7.60 -11.82 -21.32
C ILE A 41 -6.59 -10.69 -21.08
N GLU A 42 -6.90 -9.48 -21.50
CA GLU A 42 -6.06 -8.28 -21.30
C GLU A 42 -5.87 -7.93 -19.82
N LYS A 43 -6.75 -8.45 -18.95
CA LYS A 43 -6.69 -8.24 -17.49
C LYS A 43 -6.05 -9.40 -16.73
N PHE A 44 -5.41 -10.31 -17.42
CA PHE A 44 -4.74 -11.48 -16.82
C PHE A 44 -3.73 -11.07 -15.73
N TYR A 45 -3.06 -9.93 -15.90
CA TYR A 45 -2.13 -9.38 -14.91
C TYR A 45 -2.77 -9.12 -13.53
N LYS A 46 -4.08 -8.91 -13.45
CA LYS A 46 -4.79 -8.74 -12.16
C LYS A 46 -4.94 -10.05 -11.36
N LEU A 47 -4.56 -11.18 -11.93
CA LEU A 47 -4.58 -12.48 -11.26
C LEU A 47 -3.29 -12.80 -10.50
N ASN A 48 -2.25 -11.97 -10.60
CA ASN A 48 -1.02 -12.13 -9.82
C ASN A 48 -1.28 -11.84 -8.32
N TYR A 49 -0.28 -12.09 -7.47
CA TYR A 49 -0.40 -11.82 -6.04
C TYR A 49 -0.67 -10.35 -5.73
N LEU A 50 -0.05 -9.42 -6.47
CA LEU A 50 -0.22 -7.98 -6.25
C LEU A 50 -1.59 -7.46 -6.69
N ARG A 51 -2.33 -8.18 -7.54
CA ARG A 51 -3.60 -7.75 -8.15
C ARG A 51 -3.45 -6.47 -8.99
N SER A 52 -2.26 -6.22 -9.49
CA SER A 52 -1.89 -5.05 -10.28
C SER A 52 -0.88 -5.43 -11.35
N ASP A 53 -0.65 -4.49 -12.27
CA ASP A 53 0.41 -4.64 -13.25
C ASP A 53 1.77 -4.72 -12.55
N ASN A 54 2.52 -5.76 -12.87
CA ASN A 54 3.86 -6.04 -12.35
C ASN A 54 4.91 -6.08 -13.47
N PHE A 55 4.69 -5.37 -14.58
CA PHE A 55 5.52 -5.42 -15.79
C PHE A 55 7.03 -5.23 -15.51
N GLU A 56 7.37 -4.34 -14.57
CA GLU A 56 8.77 -4.05 -14.22
C GLU A 56 9.30 -4.89 -13.05
N LEU A 57 8.55 -5.89 -12.60
CA LEU A 57 8.88 -6.69 -11.42
C LEU A 57 9.10 -8.14 -11.80
N ILE A 58 10.21 -8.71 -11.33
CA ILE A 58 10.45 -10.15 -11.36
C ILE A 58 10.05 -10.73 -10.01
N GLU A 59 9.06 -11.61 -10.01
CA GLU A 59 8.69 -12.42 -8.85
C GLU A 59 9.75 -13.49 -8.59
N PHE A 60 10.12 -13.71 -7.34
CA PHE A 60 10.92 -14.87 -6.95
C PHE A 60 10.16 -16.16 -7.22
N SER A 61 10.84 -17.28 -7.17
CA SER A 61 10.35 -18.58 -7.64
C SER A 61 9.16 -19.15 -6.85
N ASN A 62 8.64 -18.46 -5.84
CA ASN A 62 7.40 -18.82 -5.16
C ASN A 62 6.44 -17.62 -5.04
N THR A 63 5.16 -17.88 -5.23
CA THR A 63 4.12 -16.85 -5.13
C THR A 63 4.11 -16.21 -3.74
N GLY A 64 4.14 -14.88 -3.72
CA GLY A 64 4.12 -14.09 -2.47
C GLY A 64 5.47 -13.92 -1.79
N HIS A 65 6.54 -14.44 -2.37
CA HIS A 65 7.90 -14.06 -2.05
C HIS A 65 8.18 -12.60 -2.46
N THR A 66 9.43 -12.20 -2.38
CA THR A 66 9.88 -10.86 -2.75
C THR A 66 9.82 -10.64 -4.26
N TYR A 67 9.90 -9.39 -4.65
CA TYR A 67 10.06 -8.97 -6.05
C TYR A 67 11.37 -8.21 -6.21
N ASN A 68 12.02 -8.40 -7.35
CA ASN A 68 13.09 -7.54 -7.81
C ASN A 68 12.56 -6.58 -8.87
N SER A 69 12.91 -5.31 -8.77
CA SER A 69 12.61 -4.34 -9.81
C SER A 69 13.65 -4.40 -10.91
N LEU A 70 13.20 -4.48 -12.16
CA LEU A 70 14.04 -4.36 -13.34
C LEU A 70 14.38 -2.90 -13.64
N SER A 71 13.61 -1.97 -13.11
CA SER A 71 13.84 -0.54 -13.25
C SER A 71 14.41 0.05 -11.97
N PHE A 72 15.21 1.10 -12.12
CA PHE A 72 15.61 1.91 -10.99
C PHE A 72 14.43 2.75 -10.50
N VAL A 73 13.99 2.50 -9.28
CA VAL A 73 12.94 3.28 -8.63
C VAL A 73 13.59 4.19 -7.58
N GLU A 74 13.67 5.47 -7.88
CA GLU A 74 14.14 6.46 -6.92
C GLU A 74 13.18 6.55 -5.73
N SER A 75 13.72 6.56 -4.51
CA SER A 75 12.91 6.80 -3.31
C SER A 75 12.30 8.21 -3.37
N LYS A 76 10.96 8.27 -3.36
CA LYS A 76 10.23 9.54 -3.56
C LYS A 76 9.75 10.17 -2.25
N GLY A 77 10.38 9.91 -1.12
CA GLY A 77 9.98 10.43 0.19
C GLY A 77 11.08 11.23 0.87
N LEU A 78 10.73 12.12 1.79
CA LEU A 78 11.69 12.81 2.65
C LEU A 78 12.43 11.87 3.60
N PHE A 79 11.86 10.69 3.87
CA PHE A 79 12.50 9.66 4.69
C PHE A 79 12.85 8.45 3.83
N PRO A 80 13.99 7.82 4.07
CA PRO A 80 14.34 6.57 3.40
C PRO A 80 13.31 5.48 3.74
N GLN A 81 13.11 4.57 2.82
CA GLN A 81 12.37 3.34 3.12
C GLN A 81 13.26 2.44 3.96
N ILE A 82 12.77 2.04 5.11
CA ILE A 82 13.50 1.24 6.10
C ILE A 82 13.05 -0.21 6.00
N GLY A 83 14.02 -1.13 6.09
CA GLY A 83 13.80 -2.58 6.01
C GLY A 83 13.92 -3.13 4.59
N SER A 84 13.59 -4.40 4.41
CA SER A 84 13.71 -5.14 3.14
C SER A 84 12.84 -4.54 2.03
N ASN A 85 13.42 -3.76 1.14
CA ASN A 85 12.70 -3.11 0.04
C ASN A 85 11.99 -4.11 -0.88
N ALA A 86 12.62 -5.24 -1.17
CA ALA A 86 12.07 -6.29 -2.03
C ALA A 86 10.74 -6.86 -1.49
N LYS A 87 10.59 -6.98 -0.18
CA LYS A 87 9.37 -7.48 0.46
C LYS A 87 8.26 -6.44 0.51
N HIS A 88 8.60 -5.16 0.44
CA HIS A 88 7.62 -4.06 0.48
C HIS A 88 6.75 -3.94 -0.77
N TYR A 89 7.04 -4.63 -1.86
CA TYR A 89 6.10 -4.76 -2.99
C TYR A 89 4.81 -5.47 -2.58
N ASN A 90 4.91 -6.43 -1.67
CA ASN A 90 3.75 -7.17 -1.13
C ASN A 90 3.03 -6.43 0.01
N TYR A 91 3.65 -5.39 0.56
CA TYR A 91 3.14 -4.63 1.68
C TYR A 91 2.17 -3.54 1.22
N LEU A 92 0.93 -3.57 1.73
CA LEU A 92 -0.08 -2.56 1.41
C LEU A 92 0.23 -1.24 2.11
N LYS A 93 0.55 -0.24 1.32
CA LYS A 93 0.77 1.15 1.75
C LYS A 93 -0.56 1.88 1.90
N THR A 94 -0.54 3.08 2.46
CA THR A 94 -1.75 3.92 2.61
C THR A 94 -2.48 4.14 1.29
N ASN A 95 -1.73 4.38 0.20
CA ASN A 95 -2.31 4.63 -1.12
C ASN A 95 -2.95 3.40 -1.79
N ASP A 96 -2.67 2.19 -1.29
CA ASP A 96 -3.21 0.95 -1.83
C ASP A 96 -4.59 0.61 -1.23
N ILE A 97 -5.05 1.40 -0.25
CA ILE A 97 -6.33 1.19 0.41
C ILE A 97 -7.41 2.02 -0.29
N ASN A 98 -8.40 1.31 -0.80
CA ASN A 98 -9.56 1.90 -1.43
C ASN A 98 -10.75 2.00 -0.45
N TYR A 99 -11.63 2.95 -0.75
CA TYR A 99 -12.92 3.14 -0.11
C TYR A 99 -14.02 2.96 -1.14
N TYR A 100 -15.22 2.62 -0.69
CA TYR A 100 -16.28 2.21 -1.59
C TYR A 100 -17.55 3.02 -1.34
N HIS A 101 -18.33 3.18 -2.39
CA HIS A 101 -19.73 3.60 -2.32
C HIS A 101 -20.52 2.64 -3.19
N VAL A 102 -21.46 1.90 -2.58
CA VAL A 102 -22.16 0.79 -3.23
C VAL A 102 -23.66 0.91 -3.05
N ALA A 103 -24.42 0.66 -4.11
CA ALA A 103 -25.86 0.75 -4.09
C ALA A 103 -26.52 -0.41 -3.33
N THR A 104 -25.91 -1.60 -3.37
CA THR A 104 -26.29 -2.79 -2.60
C THR A 104 -25.03 -3.40 -1.97
N PRO A 105 -25.13 -4.30 -0.99
CA PRO A 105 -23.97 -5.04 -0.49
C PRO A 105 -23.18 -5.65 -1.64
N PHE A 106 -21.88 -5.40 -1.66
CA PHE A 106 -20.95 -5.82 -2.69
C PHE A 106 -19.93 -6.79 -2.12
N THR A 107 -19.73 -7.90 -2.81
CA THR A 107 -18.70 -8.89 -2.45
C THR A 107 -17.83 -9.16 -3.66
N GLU A 108 -16.53 -9.11 -3.46
CA GLU A 108 -15.52 -9.59 -4.41
C GLU A 108 -14.79 -10.77 -3.77
N LEU A 109 -14.69 -11.85 -4.52
CA LEU A 109 -13.97 -13.04 -4.09
C LEU A 109 -13.06 -13.50 -5.23
N MET A 110 -11.76 -13.54 -4.97
CA MET A 110 -10.78 -14.11 -5.88
C MET A 110 -10.10 -15.28 -5.18
N TYR A 111 -10.11 -16.41 -5.83
CA TYR A 111 -9.40 -17.62 -5.43
C TYR A 111 -8.49 -18.09 -6.57
N ARG A 112 -7.27 -18.45 -6.22
CA ARG A 112 -6.30 -19.02 -7.15
C ARG A 112 -5.47 -20.09 -6.43
N SER A 113 -5.22 -21.21 -7.10
CA SER A 113 -4.16 -22.11 -6.68
C SER A 113 -2.79 -21.47 -6.91
N ALA A 114 -1.86 -21.66 -5.99
CA ALA A 114 -0.46 -21.28 -6.11
C ALA A 114 0.41 -22.53 -6.27
N PHE A 115 1.72 -22.34 -6.45
CA PHE A 115 2.65 -23.49 -6.59
C PHE A 115 2.56 -24.43 -5.38
N VAL A 116 2.71 -25.67 -5.63
CA VAL A 116 2.67 -26.84 -4.73
C VAL A 116 1.89 -26.62 -3.44
N GLN A 117 0.70 -27.25 -3.35
CA GLN A 117 -0.21 -27.15 -2.20
C GLN A 117 -0.56 -25.70 -1.81
N GLY A 118 -0.50 -24.77 -2.77
CA GLY A 118 -0.66 -23.36 -2.52
C GLY A 118 -2.07 -22.85 -2.81
N GLN A 119 -2.50 -21.85 -2.03
CA GLN A 119 -3.79 -21.18 -2.16
C GLN A 119 -3.63 -19.68 -1.94
N LEU A 120 -4.21 -18.91 -2.85
CA LEU A 120 -4.36 -17.46 -2.72
C LEU A 120 -5.85 -17.14 -2.66
N LEU A 121 -6.27 -16.49 -1.59
CA LEU A 121 -7.63 -15.99 -1.40
C LEU A 121 -7.58 -14.48 -1.17
N ASP A 122 -8.35 -13.70 -1.93
CA ASP A 122 -8.60 -12.28 -1.66
C ASP A 122 -10.11 -12.05 -1.64
N ALA A 123 -10.64 -11.74 -0.47
CA ALA A 123 -12.07 -11.56 -0.23
C ALA A 123 -12.34 -10.16 0.30
N LEU A 124 -13.36 -9.51 -0.25
CA LEU A 124 -13.80 -8.18 0.13
C LEU A 124 -15.31 -8.16 0.24
N PHE A 125 -15.81 -7.56 1.32
CA PHE A 125 -17.20 -7.24 1.51
C PHE A 125 -17.37 -5.77 1.82
N SER A 126 -18.24 -5.07 1.09
CA SER A 126 -18.52 -3.66 1.25
C SER A 126 -20.02 -3.40 1.30
N VAL A 127 -20.46 -2.52 2.20
CA VAL A 127 -21.86 -2.17 2.33
C VAL A 127 -22.04 -0.71 2.74
N ASN A 128 -23.02 -0.06 2.12
CA ASN A 128 -23.54 1.22 2.60
C ASN A 128 -24.66 0.97 3.60
N THR A 129 -24.45 1.31 4.88
CA THR A 129 -25.50 1.28 5.91
C THR A 129 -26.43 2.50 5.82
N SER A 130 -25.96 3.53 5.15
CA SER A 130 -26.75 4.69 4.76
C SER A 130 -26.17 5.28 3.46
N PRO A 131 -26.88 6.17 2.74
CA PRO A 131 -26.33 6.83 1.56
C PRO A 131 -25.04 7.62 1.81
N ARG A 132 -24.66 7.81 3.06
CA ARG A 132 -23.53 8.63 3.48
C ARG A 132 -22.44 7.89 4.23
N PHE A 133 -22.66 6.64 4.56
CA PHE A 133 -21.73 5.86 5.34
C PHE A 133 -21.54 4.48 4.71
N ASN A 134 -20.31 4.17 4.38
CA ASN A 134 -19.86 2.87 3.89
C ASN A 134 -18.85 2.27 4.85
N PHE A 135 -18.88 0.97 5.01
CA PHE A 135 -17.76 0.23 5.54
C PHE A 135 -17.40 -0.98 4.66
N THR A 136 -16.14 -1.33 4.69
CA THR A 136 -15.59 -2.43 3.91
C THR A 136 -14.68 -3.26 4.81
N ILE A 137 -14.83 -4.56 4.74
CA ILE A 137 -13.94 -5.54 5.38
C ILE A 137 -13.32 -6.37 4.27
N ALA A 138 -12.00 -6.55 4.32
CA ALA A 138 -11.32 -7.37 3.35
C ALA A 138 -10.22 -8.21 4.01
N ARG A 139 -9.99 -9.39 3.47
CA ARG A 139 -8.91 -10.28 3.88
C ARG A 139 -8.25 -10.90 2.66
N LYS A 140 -6.94 -10.82 2.62
CA LYS A 140 -6.10 -11.53 1.66
C LYS A 140 -5.21 -12.49 2.40
N GLY A 141 -5.19 -13.73 1.96
CA GLY A 141 -4.36 -14.78 2.52
C GLY A 141 -3.67 -15.57 1.42
N LEU A 142 -2.44 -15.93 1.66
CA LEU A 142 -1.65 -16.80 0.79
C LEU A 142 -0.93 -17.83 1.64
N ARG A 143 -0.86 -19.04 1.11
CA ARG A 143 0.08 -20.07 1.52
C ARG A 143 0.56 -20.80 0.26
N SER A 144 1.86 -20.97 0.10
CA SER A 144 2.47 -21.70 -1.01
C SER A 144 3.77 -22.33 -0.54
N LEU A 145 3.94 -23.64 -0.72
CA LEU A 145 5.18 -24.32 -0.35
C LEU A 145 6.33 -24.00 -1.31
N GLY A 146 5.98 -23.63 -2.57
CA GLY A 146 7.00 -23.46 -3.61
C GLY A 146 7.50 -24.76 -4.18
N ASN A 147 8.38 -24.69 -5.16
CA ASN A 147 8.94 -25.84 -5.86
C ASN A 147 10.26 -26.33 -5.25
N TYR A 148 10.88 -25.55 -4.37
CA TYR A 148 12.15 -25.87 -3.71
C TYR A 148 11.92 -26.25 -2.25
N GLN A 149 12.87 -26.97 -1.66
CA GLN A 149 12.86 -27.27 -0.24
C GLN A 149 13.02 -25.99 0.59
N HIS A 150 12.37 -25.95 1.76
CA HIS A 150 12.40 -24.83 2.71
C HIS A 150 12.16 -23.47 2.05
N PHE A 151 11.00 -23.37 1.36
CA PHE A 151 10.67 -22.20 0.54
C PHE A 151 9.22 -21.74 0.69
N LEU A 152 8.61 -22.03 1.84
CA LEU A 152 7.24 -21.66 2.16
C LEU A 152 7.07 -20.12 2.13
N SER A 153 6.01 -19.68 1.47
CA SER A 153 5.47 -18.33 1.61
C SER A 153 4.11 -18.38 2.29
N SER A 154 3.92 -17.55 3.30
CA SER A 154 2.65 -17.41 4.00
C SER A 154 2.37 -15.95 4.29
N SER A 155 1.25 -15.44 3.80
CA SER A 155 0.86 -14.06 4.07
C SER A 155 -0.58 -13.95 4.53
N SER A 156 -0.82 -13.00 5.40
CA SER A 156 -2.15 -12.64 5.88
C SER A 156 -2.27 -11.13 5.92
N ASN A 157 -3.36 -10.62 5.35
CA ASN A 157 -3.65 -9.21 5.34
C ASN A 157 -5.13 -9.01 5.68
N PHE A 158 -5.40 -8.28 6.75
CA PHE A 158 -6.73 -7.84 7.13
C PHE A 158 -6.85 -6.33 6.91
N ARG A 159 -7.94 -5.91 6.29
CA ARG A 159 -8.26 -4.52 5.99
C ARG A 159 -9.66 -4.19 6.46
N PHE A 160 -9.79 -3.12 7.18
CA PHE A 160 -11.08 -2.49 7.47
C PHE A 160 -11.00 -1.05 6.99
N SER A 161 -11.95 -0.61 6.17
CA SER A 161 -12.02 0.78 5.73
C SER A 161 -13.44 1.31 5.79
N THR A 162 -13.57 2.60 6.05
CA THR A 162 -14.86 3.28 6.11
C THR A 162 -14.73 4.69 5.59
N ASN A 163 -15.80 5.17 4.96
CA ASN A 163 -15.95 6.55 4.56
C ASN A 163 -17.30 7.11 4.97
N TYR A 164 -17.31 8.37 5.30
CA TYR A 164 -18.51 9.09 5.71
C TYR A 164 -18.55 10.46 5.05
N ASN A 165 -19.75 10.86 4.64
CA ASN A 165 -20.06 12.17 4.13
C ASN A 165 -21.25 12.76 4.90
N SER A 166 -21.11 13.95 5.46
CA SER A 166 -22.18 14.60 6.21
C SER A 166 -23.37 14.98 5.32
N ARG A 167 -24.56 15.16 5.93
CA ARG A 167 -25.80 15.49 5.21
C ARG A 167 -25.70 16.74 4.35
N ASN A 168 -24.93 17.73 4.81
CA ASN A 168 -24.72 18.99 4.09
C ASN A 168 -23.52 18.94 3.13
N SER A 169 -22.91 17.77 2.94
CA SER A 169 -21.72 17.55 2.10
C SER A 169 -20.54 18.47 2.43
N LYS A 170 -20.45 18.92 3.68
CA LYS A 170 -19.32 19.76 4.13
C LYS A 170 -18.23 18.99 4.86
N TYR A 171 -18.56 17.88 5.52
CA TYR A 171 -17.60 17.08 6.25
C TYR A 171 -17.45 15.72 5.60
N PHE A 172 -16.19 15.34 5.35
CA PHE A 172 -15.78 14.08 4.75
C PHE A 172 -14.79 13.39 5.67
N LEU A 173 -14.98 12.11 5.88
CA LEU A 173 -14.11 11.25 6.68
C LEU A 173 -13.77 10.01 5.88
N LYS A 174 -12.48 9.66 5.89
CA LYS A 174 -11.96 8.35 5.47
C LYS A 174 -11.10 7.81 6.58
N THR A 175 -11.30 6.56 6.93
CA THR A 175 -10.41 5.88 7.88
C THR A 175 -10.22 4.43 7.49
N HIS A 176 -9.06 3.89 7.79
CA HIS A 176 -8.79 2.47 7.64
C HIS A 176 -7.88 1.94 8.74
N TYR A 177 -8.03 0.66 8.97
CA TYR A 177 -7.11 -0.15 9.76
C TYR A 177 -6.59 -1.31 8.90
N VAL A 178 -5.29 -1.52 8.92
CA VAL A 178 -4.63 -2.63 8.21
C VAL A 178 -3.75 -3.38 9.20
N ASN A 179 -3.84 -4.71 9.19
CA ASN A 179 -2.92 -5.59 9.90
C ASN A 179 -2.43 -6.64 8.91
N GLN A 180 -1.13 -6.69 8.69
CA GLN A 180 -0.52 -7.54 7.67
C GLN A 180 0.73 -8.22 8.17
N ASN A 181 0.88 -9.48 7.76
CA ASN A 181 2.01 -10.33 8.07
C ASN A 181 2.46 -11.03 6.80
N LEU A 182 3.71 -10.87 6.44
CA LEU A 182 4.35 -11.45 5.26
C LEU A 182 5.51 -12.31 5.74
N PHE A 183 5.26 -13.61 5.83
CA PHE A 183 6.23 -14.60 6.26
C PHE A 183 6.80 -15.36 5.06
N SER A 184 8.10 -15.65 5.08
CA SER A 184 8.74 -16.53 4.12
C SER A 184 9.85 -17.32 4.80
N GLU A 185 9.94 -18.59 4.47
CA GLU A 185 11.15 -19.38 4.70
C GLU A 185 12.23 -18.94 3.71
N GLU A 186 13.46 -19.02 4.14
CA GLU A 186 14.65 -18.67 3.36
C GLU A 186 15.59 -19.87 3.33
N ASN A 187 16.06 -20.21 2.13
CA ASN A 187 16.88 -21.39 1.92
C ASN A 187 18.28 -21.11 1.36
N GLY A 188 18.60 -19.84 1.07
CA GLY A 188 19.90 -19.41 0.54
C GLY A 188 20.17 -19.83 -0.91
N GLY A 189 19.20 -20.45 -1.60
CA GLY A 189 19.36 -21.01 -2.93
C GLY A 189 19.87 -22.47 -2.92
N ILE A 190 20.09 -23.01 -4.11
CA ILE A 190 20.65 -24.36 -4.28
C ILE A 190 22.16 -24.36 -4.00
N ARG A 191 22.70 -25.51 -3.60
CA ARG A 191 24.14 -25.68 -3.37
C ARG A 191 24.93 -25.56 -4.66
N GLU A 192 26.16 -25.07 -4.56
CA GLU A 192 27.05 -24.89 -5.72
C GLU A 192 27.29 -26.20 -6.49
N ASP A 193 27.40 -27.32 -5.77
CA ASP A 193 27.62 -28.68 -6.35
C ASP A 193 26.44 -29.11 -7.24
N ASP A 194 25.24 -28.56 -7.03
CA ASP A 194 24.04 -28.89 -7.78
C ASP A 194 23.77 -27.98 -8.98
N ILE A 195 24.55 -26.91 -9.18
CA ILE A 195 24.32 -25.96 -10.27
C ILE A 195 24.40 -26.66 -11.63
N SER A 196 25.37 -27.53 -11.83
CA SER A 196 25.53 -28.28 -13.08
C SER A 196 24.33 -29.20 -13.39
N ASN A 197 23.74 -29.81 -12.37
CA ASN A 197 22.55 -30.64 -12.47
C ASN A 197 21.32 -29.77 -12.78
N PHE A 198 21.21 -28.61 -12.14
CA PHE A 198 20.15 -27.65 -12.35
C PHE A 198 20.12 -27.13 -13.78
N GLU A 199 21.28 -26.88 -14.37
CA GLU A 199 21.44 -26.34 -15.74
C GLU A 199 21.44 -27.43 -16.82
N SER A 200 21.57 -28.71 -16.46
CA SER A 200 21.70 -29.82 -17.40
C SER A 200 20.50 -30.01 -18.33
N GLY A 201 19.31 -29.57 -17.92
CA GLY A 201 18.06 -29.84 -18.62
C GLY A 201 17.61 -31.32 -18.56
N ASN A 202 18.25 -32.14 -17.76
CA ASN A 202 17.87 -33.53 -17.57
C ASN A 202 16.52 -33.68 -16.89
N THR A 203 15.71 -34.61 -17.36
CA THR A 203 14.34 -34.86 -16.86
C THR A 203 14.29 -35.26 -15.41
N GLU A 204 15.35 -35.85 -14.85
CA GLU A 204 15.49 -36.21 -13.42
C GLU A 204 15.44 -34.96 -12.51
N PHE A 205 15.85 -33.81 -13.03
CA PHE A 205 15.93 -32.54 -12.30
C PHE A 205 14.79 -31.58 -12.59
N ILE A 206 13.71 -32.04 -13.27
CA ILE A 206 12.49 -31.22 -13.47
C ILE A 206 11.80 -30.91 -12.15
N ASP A 207 11.75 -31.88 -11.26
CA ASP A 207 11.30 -31.68 -9.87
C ASP A 207 12.39 -30.93 -9.10
N ARG A 208 12.13 -29.66 -8.83
CA ARG A 208 13.09 -28.77 -8.18
C ARG A 208 13.27 -29.06 -6.69
N SER A 209 12.40 -29.88 -6.09
CA SER A 209 12.53 -30.31 -4.69
C SER A 209 13.65 -31.31 -4.45
N VAL A 210 14.27 -31.83 -5.51
CA VAL A 210 15.43 -32.77 -5.38
C VAL A 210 16.71 -32.05 -4.99
N PHE A 211 16.79 -30.72 -5.21
CA PHE A 211 17.98 -29.92 -4.89
C PHE A 211 18.02 -29.56 -3.41
N ASP A 212 19.14 -29.82 -2.77
CA ASP A 212 19.36 -29.41 -1.41
C ASP A 212 19.63 -27.89 -1.33
N PRO A 213 19.01 -27.19 -0.39
CA PRO A 213 19.28 -25.78 -0.17
C PRO A 213 20.57 -25.53 0.61
N GLN A 214 21.05 -24.29 0.60
CA GLN A 214 22.20 -23.89 1.42
C GLN A 214 21.92 -24.04 2.91
N PHE A 215 20.68 -23.80 3.34
CA PHE A 215 20.22 -24.00 4.71
C PHE A 215 18.69 -24.18 4.76
N GLU A 216 18.19 -24.77 5.86
CA GLU A 216 16.77 -25.08 6.07
C GLU A 216 16.23 -24.50 7.38
N ASN A 217 16.92 -23.57 8.00
CA ASN A 217 16.65 -23.11 9.35
C ASN A 217 16.48 -21.59 9.45
N ALA A 218 16.22 -20.93 8.34
CA ALA A 218 16.04 -19.48 8.29
C ALA A 218 14.64 -19.10 7.82
N ASP A 219 14.13 -18.01 8.38
CA ASP A 219 12.87 -17.39 8.01
C ASP A 219 12.95 -15.87 8.11
N ASN A 220 12.07 -15.19 7.40
CA ASN A 220 11.86 -13.77 7.57
C ASN A 220 10.39 -13.38 7.66
N THR A 221 10.14 -12.31 8.38
CA THR A 221 8.81 -11.76 8.57
C THR A 221 8.83 -10.25 8.40
N LEU A 222 7.96 -9.73 7.55
CA LEU A 222 7.59 -8.33 7.53
C LEU A 222 6.17 -8.20 8.08
N HIS A 223 6.03 -7.55 9.22
CA HIS A 223 4.75 -7.33 9.88
C HIS A 223 4.45 -5.84 9.98
N GLY A 224 3.17 -5.46 9.82
CA GLY A 224 2.76 -4.08 9.99
C GLY A 224 1.31 -3.93 10.41
N LYS A 225 1.10 -2.95 11.27
CA LYS A 225 -0.22 -2.48 11.67
C LYS A 225 -0.30 -1.00 11.39
N ARG A 226 -1.36 -0.56 10.73
CA ARG A 226 -1.58 0.85 10.45
C ARG A 226 -3.01 1.25 10.74
N PHE A 227 -3.15 2.35 11.45
CA PHE A 227 -4.39 3.13 11.55
C PHE A 227 -4.20 4.43 10.77
N TYR A 228 -5.19 4.78 9.97
CA TYR A 228 -5.22 5.99 9.17
C TYR A 228 -6.56 6.67 9.30
N LEU A 229 -6.53 7.98 9.51
CA LEU A 229 -7.70 8.86 9.58
C LEU A 229 -7.44 10.07 8.69
N ASN A 230 -8.37 10.39 7.81
CA ASN A 230 -8.35 11.60 6.98
C ASN A 230 -9.69 12.30 7.10
N GLN A 231 -9.68 13.51 7.61
CA GLN A 231 -10.85 14.36 7.78
C GLN A 231 -10.70 15.62 6.94
N ASN A 232 -11.78 16.03 6.33
CA ASN A 232 -11.82 17.25 5.53
C ASN A 232 -13.14 17.99 5.74
N TYR A 233 -13.06 19.28 5.98
CA TYR A 233 -14.21 20.16 6.15
C TYR A 233 -14.21 21.27 5.10
N LEU A 234 -15.29 21.34 4.31
CA LEU A 234 -15.51 22.33 3.29
C LEU A 234 -16.06 23.63 3.91
N ILE A 235 -15.20 24.64 4.03
CA ILE A 235 -15.55 25.95 4.62
C ILE A 235 -16.45 26.72 3.67
N LYS A 236 -16.02 26.84 2.42
CA LYS A 236 -16.71 27.62 1.40
C LYS A 236 -16.79 26.85 0.09
N ASN A 237 -17.98 26.85 -0.50
CA ASN A 237 -18.22 26.37 -1.86
C ASN A 237 -19.01 27.42 -2.59
N SER A 238 -18.38 28.11 -3.53
CA SER A 238 -19.04 29.09 -4.40
C SER A 238 -19.18 28.48 -5.77
N LEU A 239 -20.41 28.22 -6.17
CA LEU A 239 -20.78 27.74 -7.50
C LEU A 239 -21.14 28.97 -8.34
N ASP A 240 -20.18 29.46 -9.07
CA ASP A 240 -20.41 30.44 -10.13
C ASP A 240 -20.45 29.70 -11.47
N SER A 241 -21.33 30.08 -12.39
CA SER A 241 -21.54 29.36 -13.67
C SER A 241 -20.26 29.18 -14.49
N LEU A 242 -19.26 30.04 -14.27
CA LEU A 242 -17.96 30.01 -14.96
C LEU A 242 -16.77 29.56 -14.09
N ASN A 243 -16.93 29.50 -12.77
CA ASN A 243 -15.81 29.20 -11.88
C ASN A 243 -16.27 28.67 -10.53
N THR A 244 -16.11 27.37 -10.32
CA THR A 244 -16.30 26.75 -9.01
C THR A 244 -15.09 27.00 -8.12
N ARG A 245 -15.30 27.61 -6.95
CA ARG A 245 -14.25 27.85 -5.95
C ARG A 245 -14.58 27.10 -4.67
N LYS A 246 -13.63 26.32 -4.18
CA LYS A 246 -13.78 25.59 -2.91
C LYS A 246 -12.61 25.92 -2.00
N TRP A 247 -12.92 26.10 -0.73
CA TRP A 247 -11.93 26.21 0.33
C TRP A 247 -12.25 25.18 1.41
N SER A 248 -11.27 24.35 1.73
CA SER A 248 -11.40 23.29 2.73
C SER A 248 -10.21 23.27 3.66
N VAL A 249 -10.44 22.78 4.87
CA VAL A 249 -9.41 22.47 5.86
C VAL A 249 -9.51 20.99 6.22
N GLY A 250 -8.39 20.39 6.50
CA GLY A 250 -8.36 18.97 6.84
C GLY A 250 -7.21 18.61 7.74
N ASN A 251 -7.29 17.39 8.27
CA ASN A 251 -6.18 16.75 8.93
C ASN A 251 -6.08 15.28 8.55
N ILE A 252 -4.86 14.77 8.59
CA ILE A 252 -4.57 13.35 8.40
C ILE A 252 -3.78 12.89 9.61
N ILE A 253 -4.19 11.76 10.19
CA ILE A 253 -3.48 11.09 11.28
C ILE A 253 -3.13 9.69 10.80
N THR A 254 -1.86 9.32 10.93
CA THR A 254 -1.37 7.97 10.63
C THR A 254 -0.56 7.45 11.81
N LEU A 255 -0.92 6.29 12.27
CA LEU A 255 -0.17 5.50 13.24
C LEU A 255 0.26 4.22 12.55
N GLU A 256 1.54 3.98 12.42
CA GLU A 256 2.06 2.76 11.83
C GLU A 256 3.14 2.15 12.73
N ASN A 257 2.96 0.88 13.04
CA ASN A 257 3.95 0.05 13.70
C ASN A 257 4.35 -1.06 12.73
N LYS A 258 5.63 -1.13 12.40
CA LYS A 258 6.15 -2.05 11.41
C LYS A 258 7.47 -2.65 11.89
N TYR A 259 7.68 -3.95 11.65
CA TYR A 259 8.99 -4.54 11.84
C TYR A 259 9.30 -5.54 10.71
N TYR A 260 10.58 -5.64 10.41
CA TYR A 260 11.17 -6.73 9.64
C TYR A 260 12.08 -7.53 10.56
N GLN A 261 12.01 -8.84 10.47
CA GLN A 261 12.82 -9.75 11.28
C GLN A 261 13.32 -10.88 10.39
N PHE A 262 14.62 -11.10 10.43
CA PHE A 262 15.27 -12.31 9.89
C PHE A 262 15.75 -13.17 11.05
N LYS A 263 15.45 -14.46 10.98
CA LYS A 263 15.88 -15.45 11.97
C LYS A 263 16.56 -16.61 11.29
N GLN A 264 17.64 -17.07 11.90
CA GLN A 264 18.27 -18.34 11.59
C GLN A 264 18.67 -19.02 12.89
N SER A 265 18.15 -20.23 13.13
CA SER A 265 18.30 -20.91 14.42
C SER A 265 19.74 -21.39 14.68
N THR A 266 20.49 -21.69 13.64
CA THR A 266 21.90 -22.03 13.70
C THR A 266 22.59 -21.33 12.55
N SER A 267 23.52 -20.41 12.84
CA SER A 267 24.28 -19.71 11.84
C SER A 267 25.19 -20.67 11.06
N ASN A 268 25.41 -20.38 9.79
CA ASN A 268 26.31 -21.12 8.92
C ASN A 268 27.35 -20.17 8.29
N GLU A 269 28.30 -20.71 7.56
CA GLU A 269 29.35 -19.95 6.90
C GLU A 269 28.86 -19.05 5.76
N TYR A 270 27.61 -19.22 5.31
CA TYR A 270 27.02 -18.45 4.21
C TYR A 270 26.97 -16.94 4.49
N PHE A 271 26.72 -16.55 5.74
CA PHE A 271 26.71 -15.14 6.15
C PHE A 271 28.04 -14.69 6.76
N GLY A 272 29.09 -15.53 6.70
CA GLY A 272 30.37 -15.27 7.30
C GLY A 272 30.43 -15.54 8.80
N GLU A 273 31.57 -15.24 9.42
CA GLU A 273 31.75 -15.37 10.87
C GLU A 273 30.85 -14.34 11.58
N SER A 274 29.72 -14.81 12.08
CA SER A 274 28.86 -13.96 12.86
C SER A 274 29.38 -13.82 14.30
N THR A 275 29.25 -12.66 14.81
CA THR A 275 29.58 -12.13 16.12
C THR A 275 29.17 -13.03 17.30
N GLY A 276 29.79 -14.18 17.49
CA GLY A 276 29.81 -14.89 18.76
C GLY A 276 28.54 -15.66 19.19
N PHE A 277 27.46 -15.65 18.41
CA PHE A 277 26.24 -16.39 18.65
C PHE A 277 26.00 -17.40 17.54
N ASN A 278 25.70 -18.66 17.91
CA ASN A 278 25.35 -19.70 16.93
C ASN A 278 23.95 -19.48 16.28
N GLN A 279 23.40 -18.31 16.36
CA GLN A 279 22.08 -17.98 15.80
C GLN A 279 22.06 -16.53 15.28
N ILE A 280 21.23 -16.30 14.28
CA ILE A 280 20.92 -14.94 13.78
C ILE A 280 19.49 -14.59 14.17
N ASN A 281 19.30 -13.43 14.78
CA ASN A 281 17.98 -12.87 15.08
C ASN A 281 18.07 -11.36 14.89
N ASP A 282 18.02 -10.94 13.63
CA ASP A 282 18.09 -9.54 13.27
C ASP A 282 16.67 -8.97 13.12
N LYS A 283 16.36 -7.97 13.94
CA LYS A 283 15.04 -7.34 13.96
C LYS A 283 15.17 -5.83 13.88
N VAL A 284 14.52 -5.28 12.88
CA VAL A 284 14.40 -3.84 12.67
C VAL A 284 12.94 -3.43 12.87
N SER A 285 12.67 -2.51 13.78
CA SER A 285 11.34 -1.94 13.98
C SER A 285 11.29 -0.46 13.62
N PHE A 286 10.14 -0.07 13.12
CA PHE A 286 9.88 1.28 12.65
C PHE A 286 8.46 1.67 13.08
N ASP A 287 8.37 2.55 14.05
CA ASP A 287 7.13 3.10 14.56
C ASP A 287 7.00 4.55 14.12
N THR A 288 5.85 4.91 13.57
CA THR A 288 5.59 6.27 13.12
C THR A 288 4.25 6.77 13.60
N PHE A 289 4.26 8.00 14.08
CA PHE A 289 3.09 8.82 14.29
C PHE A 289 3.17 10.06 13.42
N LEU A 290 2.24 10.23 12.50
CA LEU A 290 2.17 11.37 11.59
C LEU A 290 0.85 12.12 11.79
N VAL A 291 0.94 13.41 12.01
CA VAL A 291 -0.20 14.34 11.95
C VAL A 291 0.05 15.38 10.87
N ASN A 292 -0.87 15.47 9.92
CA ASN A 292 -0.86 16.47 8.86
C ASN A 292 -2.05 17.41 9.03
N PHE A 293 -1.81 18.70 9.09
CA PHE A 293 -2.84 19.73 8.97
C PHE A 293 -2.74 20.38 7.61
N ASN A 294 -3.85 20.54 6.93
CA ASN A 294 -3.85 21.10 5.59
C ASN A 294 -5.02 22.05 5.33
N THR A 295 -4.79 22.99 4.41
CA THR A 295 -5.81 23.84 3.84
C THR A 295 -5.69 23.83 2.33
N SER A 296 -6.81 23.62 1.65
CA SER A 296 -6.85 23.47 0.20
C SER A 296 -7.77 24.50 -0.44
N PHE A 297 -7.26 25.16 -1.45
CA PHE A 297 -8.02 26.04 -2.33
C PHE A 297 -8.10 25.40 -3.70
N SER A 298 -9.30 25.25 -4.22
CA SER A 298 -9.56 24.66 -5.53
C SER A 298 -10.40 25.63 -6.38
N SER A 299 -9.99 25.80 -7.63
CA SER A 299 -10.68 26.61 -8.63
C SER A 299 -10.63 25.88 -9.97
N SER A 300 -11.74 25.91 -10.73
CA SER A 300 -11.78 25.34 -12.08
C SER A 300 -10.79 26.03 -13.05
N LYS A 301 -10.42 27.28 -12.79
CA LYS A 301 -9.47 28.04 -13.60
C LYS A 301 -8.01 27.91 -13.17
N LEU A 302 -7.77 27.80 -11.84
CA LEU A 302 -6.43 27.89 -11.25
C LEU A 302 -5.93 26.54 -10.70
N GLY A 303 -6.75 25.49 -10.76
CA GLY A 303 -6.39 24.21 -10.18
C GLY A 303 -6.58 24.16 -8.66
N MET A 304 -5.89 23.25 -8.01
CA MET A 304 -5.94 23.01 -6.56
C MET A 304 -4.58 23.27 -5.94
N THR A 305 -4.55 24.13 -4.94
CA THR A 305 -3.37 24.41 -4.12
C THR A 305 -3.65 23.95 -2.69
N THR A 306 -2.78 23.14 -2.12
CA THR A 306 -2.87 22.65 -0.74
C THR A 306 -1.61 23.04 0.02
N PHE A 307 -1.75 23.83 1.06
CA PHE A 307 -0.71 24.08 2.04
C PHE A 307 -0.86 23.08 3.18
N PHE A 308 0.25 22.55 3.68
CA PHE A 308 0.23 21.59 4.78
C PHE A 308 1.39 21.79 5.75
N MET A 309 1.15 21.34 6.97
CA MET A 309 2.16 21.20 8.02
C MET A 309 2.07 19.75 8.55
N ASN A 310 3.21 19.12 8.70
CA ASN A 310 3.33 17.80 9.28
C ASN A 310 4.06 17.90 10.62
N TYR A 311 3.56 17.16 11.60
CA TYR A 311 4.30 16.68 12.74
C TYR A 311 4.53 15.20 12.55
N ARG A 312 5.75 14.76 12.72
CA ARG A 312 6.12 13.35 12.58
C ARG A 312 7.02 12.96 13.74
N ASP A 313 6.63 11.90 14.42
CA ASP A 313 7.43 11.20 15.42
C ASP A 313 7.80 9.84 14.84
N VAL A 314 9.09 9.55 14.80
CA VAL A 314 9.69 8.34 14.22
C VAL A 314 10.57 7.68 15.25
N ASN A 315 10.32 6.41 15.49
CA ASN A 315 11.18 5.56 16.30
C ASN A 315 11.71 4.42 15.43
N TYR A 316 13.01 4.43 15.17
CA TYR A 316 13.71 3.42 14.39
C TYR A 316 14.78 2.78 15.27
N ASN A 317 14.57 1.50 15.61
CA ASN A 317 15.37 0.86 16.65
C ASN A 317 16.75 0.35 16.18
N TYR A 318 16.98 0.24 14.86
CA TYR A 318 18.25 -0.30 14.34
C TYR A 318 19.43 0.65 14.59
N GLU A 319 19.23 1.94 14.39
CA GLU A 319 20.24 2.99 14.63
C GLU A 319 19.90 3.85 15.85
N SER A 320 18.92 3.45 16.65
CA SER A 320 18.41 4.24 17.79
C SER A 320 17.99 5.66 17.40
N ILE A 321 17.48 5.81 16.17
CA ILE A 321 16.99 7.09 15.68
C ILE A 321 15.60 7.30 16.27
N ILE A 322 15.48 8.30 17.14
CA ILE A 322 14.21 8.84 17.59
C ILE A 322 14.19 10.27 17.09
N ASP A 323 13.32 10.55 16.12
CA ASP A 323 13.26 11.87 15.49
C ASP A 323 11.84 12.43 15.53
N GLU A 324 11.71 13.57 16.23
CA GLU A 324 10.51 14.39 16.21
C GLU A 324 10.72 15.57 15.26
N ASN A 325 10.00 15.61 14.17
CA ASN A 325 10.18 16.67 13.20
C ASN A 325 8.89 17.36 12.78
N PHE A 326 9.05 18.65 12.47
CA PHE A 326 8.03 19.45 11.82
C PHE A 326 8.47 19.73 10.38
N SER A 327 7.55 19.58 9.45
CA SER A 327 7.73 20.02 8.08
C SER A 327 6.55 20.87 7.61
N PHE A 328 6.79 21.70 6.62
CA PHE A 328 5.73 22.41 5.92
C PHE A 328 5.88 22.20 4.43
N GLY A 329 4.78 22.34 3.72
CA GLY A 329 4.85 22.17 2.28
C GLY A 329 3.62 22.69 1.54
N LEU A 330 3.71 22.54 0.24
CA LEU A 330 2.72 22.96 -0.73
C LEU A 330 2.59 21.90 -1.82
N ASN A 331 1.35 21.52 -2.12
CA ASN A 331 1.01 20.73 -3.29
C ASN A 331 0.17 21.57 -4.23
N TYR A 332 0.51 21.57 -5.50
CA TYR A 332 -0.27 22.19 -6.55
C TYR A 332 -0.62 21.16 -7.61
N LEU A 333 -1.90 21.11 -7.99
CA LEU A 333 -2.40 20.23 -9.03
C LEU A 333 -3.32 21.02 -9.97
N PHE A 334 -2.98 21.01 -11.24
CA PHE A 334 -3.82 21.56 -12.29
C PHE A 334 -4.08 20.50 -13.35
N LYS A 335 -5.36 20.23 -13.61
CA LYS A 335 -5.81 19.24 -14.60
C LYS A 335 -6.64 19.94 -15.66
N LYS A 336 -6.27 19.75 -16.90
CA LYS A 336 -7.06 20.05 -18.11
C LYS A 336 -7.14 18.80 -18.97
N GLU A 337 -8.01 18.82 -19.98
CA GLU A 337 -8.21 17.68 -20.88
C GLU A 337 -6.90 17.13 -21.45
N ASN A 338 -5.99 18.01 -21.86
CA ASN A 338 -4.76 17.64 -22.56
C ASN A 338 -3.50 17.64 -21.69
N TYR A 339 -3.56 18.14 -20.46
CA TYR A 339 -2.37 18.14 -19.61
C TYR A 339 -2.69 18.19 -18.12
N ILE A 340 -1.78 17.61 -17.34
CA ILE A 340 -1.76 17.63 -15.89
C ILE A 340 -0.43 18.22 -15.46
N LEU A 341 -0.50 19.28 -14.64
CA LEU A 341 0.64 19.85 -13.95
C LEU A 341 0.53 19.46 -12.48
N ASP A 342 1.57 18.89 -11.93
CA ASP A 342 1.70 18.65 -10.49
C ASP A 342 3.01 19.23 -9.97
N PHE A 343 2.93 19.84 -8.80
CA PHE A 343 4.08 20.36 -8.09
C PHE A 343 3.94 20.04 -6.61
N GLN A 344 5.01 19.59 -6.01
CA GLN A 344 5.12 19.35 -4.58
C GLN A 344 6.40 20.00 -4.06
N PHE A 345 6.26 20.72 -2.98
CA PHE A 345 7.37 21.21 -2.16
C PHE A 345 7.13 20.80 -0.71
N GLU A 346 8.16 20.30 -0.04
CA GLU A 346 8.16 20.04 1.40
C GLU A 346 9.54 20.35 1.96
N SER A 347 9.60 20.99 3.12
CA SER A 347 10.85 21.29 3.84
C SER A 347 10.70 20.99 5.31
N MET A 348 11.69 20.34 5.88
CA MET A 348 11.79 20.14 7.32
C MET A 348 12.17 21.45 8.00
N LEU A 349 11.58 21.71 9.17
CA LEU A 349 11.85 22.87 10.02
C LEU A 349 12.69 22.49 11.23
N THR A 350 12.47 21.28 11.75
CA THR A 350 13.11 20.77 13.00
C THR A 350 13.35 19.28 12.84
N GLY A 351 14.17 18.73 13.72
CA GLY A 351 14.51 17.30 13.78
C GLY A 351 16.02 17.08 13.50
N ASP A 352 16.48 15.87 13.73
CA ASP A 352 17.87 15.47 13.48
C ASP A 352 18.13 15.26 11.98
N VAL A 353 17.06 15.11 11.19
CA VAL A 353 17.11 15.01 9.75
C VAL A 353 16.67 16.32 9.13
N GLU A 354 17.62 17.06 8.56
CA GLU A 354 17.31 18.22 7.74
C GLU A 354 17.08 17.81 6.29
N GLY A 355 16.06 18.36 5.64
CA GLY A 355 15.82 18.02 4.26
C GLY A 355 14.75 18.85 3.57
N SER A 356 14.83 18.87 2.26
CA SER A 356 13.78 19.43 1.40
C SER A 356 13.54 18.56 0.18
N LEU A 357 12.31 18.53 -0.26
CA LEU A 357 11.82 17.79 -1.41
C LEU A 357 11.13 18.75 -2.37
N ILE A 358 11.53 18.74 -3.62
CA ILE A 358 10.84 19.44 -4.72
C ILE A 358 10.54 18.42 -5.79
N LYS A 359 9.27 18.30 -6.18
CA LYS A 359 8.83 17.51 -7.33
C LYS A 359 8.05 18.40 -8.27
N ALA A 360 8.31 18.27 -9.54
CA ALA A 360 7.52 18.91 -10.59
C ALA A 360 7.23 17.89 -11.67
N GLY A 361 5.98 17.78 -12.06
CA GLY A 361 5.49 16.85 -13.07
C GLY A 361 4.64 17.58 -14.13
N LEU A 362 4.81 17.16 -15.37
CA LEU A 362 3.96 17.54 -16.50
C LEU A 362 3.59 16.27 -17.25
N LEU A 363 2.32 15.98 -17.30
CA LEU A 363 1.77 14.92 -18.15
C LEU A 363 1.01 15.58 -19.31
N LEU A 364 1.40 15.26 -20.53
CA LEU A 364 0.74 15.70 -21.76
C LEU A 364 0.00 14.52 -22.37
N ASN A 365 -1.31 14.63 -22.52
CA ASN A 365 -2.12 13.66 -23.24
C ASN A 365 -2.19 14.08 -24.70
N ILE A 366 -1.56 13.32 -25.59
CA ILE A 366 -1.54 13.61 -27.02
C ILE A 366 -2.83 13.09 -27.67
N ASN A 367 -3.23 11.88 -27.29
CA ASN A 367 -4.48 11.23 -27.67
C ASN A 367 -4.89 10.21 -26.60
N SER A 368 -5.95 9.42 -26.83
CA SER A 368 -6.46 8.43 -25.88
C SER A 368 -5.41 7.41 -25.41
N ASP A 369 -4.44 7.09 -26.26
CA ASP A 369 -3.51 5.98 -26.08
C ASP A 369 -2.05 6.40 -25.88
N SER A 370 -1.76 7.70 -26.04
CA SER A 370 -0.40 8.23 -25.99
C SER A 370 -0.30 9.41 -25.03
N ASN A 371 0.64 9.31 -24.10
CA ASN A 371 0.98 10.40 -23.19
C ASN A 371 2.50 10.57 -23.08
N ILE A 372 2.93 11.79 -22.76
CA ILE A 372 4.33 12.11 -22.49
C ILE A 372 4.40 12.65 -21.06
N LYS A 373 5.26 12.07 -20.24
CA LYS A 373 5.47 12.46 -18.85
C LYS A 373 6.87 13.03 -18.67
N PHE A 374 6.94 14.23 -18.11
CA PHE A 374 8.18 14.84 -17.64
C PHE A 374 8.11 14.93 -16.12
N GLU A 375 9.12 14.42 -15.44
CA GLU A 375 9.26 14.54 -13.99
C GLU A 375 10.66 15.05 -13.65
N LYS A 376 10.71 15.98 -12.68
CA LYS A 376 11.95 16.40 -12.05
C LYS A 376 11.78 16.29 -10.54
N ASN A 377 12.65 15.51 -9.92
CA ASN A 377 12.71 15.35 -8.47
C ASN A 377 14.05 15.93 -8.00
N THR A 378 14.02 16.70 -6.95
CA THR A 378 15.22 17.19 -6.26
C THR A 378 15.02 16.95 -4.78
N GLN A 379 15.93 16.22 -4.18
CA GLN A 379 15.90 15.89 -2.77
C GLN A 379 17.25 16.24 -2.15
N ARG A 380 17.24 16.93 -1.02
CA ARG A 380 18.41 17.20 -0.22
C ARG A 380 18.20 16.63 1.16
N PHE A 381 19.19 15.88 1.64
CA PHE A 381 19.25 15.39 3.01
C PHE A 381 20.55 15.84 3.65
N LYS A 382 20.48 16.14 4.90
CA LYS A 382 21.61 16.33 5.77
C LYS A 382 21.24 15.69 7.12
N CYS A 383 21.95 14.61 7.48
CA CYS A 383 21.91 14.13 8.86
C CYS A 383 22.81 15.06 9.68
N THR A 384 22.27 15.73 10.64
CA THR A 384 23.06 16.41 11.66
C THR A 384 23.51 15.33 12.63
N ASN A 385 24.79 14.94 12.58
CA ASN A 385 25.37 14.09 13.61
C ASN A 385 25.23 14.85 14.93
N SER A 386 24.31 14.44 15.78
CA SER A 386 24.36 14.76 17.20
C SER A 386 25.45 13.87 17.80
N HIS A 387 26.54 14.47 18.24
CA HIS A 387 27.57 13.85 19.06
C HIS A 387 27.03 13.36 20.40
#